data_d1485d8cad2c52017200d198b80eebc2
#
_entry.id   d1485d8cad2c52017200d198b80eebc2
#
_cell.length_a   1.000
_cell.length_b   1.000
_cell.length_c   1.000
_cell.angle_alpha   90.00
_cell.angle_beta   90.00
_cell.angle_gamma   90.00
#
_symmetry.space_group_name_H-M   'P 1'
#
loop_
_entity.id
_entity.type
_entity.pdbx_description
1 polymer ?
#
loop_
_entity_poly.entity_id
_entity_poly.type
_entity_poly.pdbx_seq_one_letter_code
_entity_poly.pdbx_strand_id
1 'polypeptide(L)'
;PRDLTSNRPIKTPDDLKGLKVRVPNVPLFVDTWQALGAKPIPMAFSEVFTSLQQGAIDGQENPYALIKSANFFEVQKYLNKTSHVRSWIYVCIGEKRLKSLPEDLQKVVLDAAKEMQKYENELFVKDEKALEDFLKGKMTFVDVDIAAFQAKSKDAVLAKFDADQKALYNKIVSMK
;
A
#
# COMPACT_ATOMS: atom_id res chain seq x y z
N PRO A 1 0.05 -5.52 3.83
CA PRO A 1 -0.71 -5.18 2.63
C PRO A 1 -1.21 -3.74 2.66
N ARG A 2 -1.71 -3.25 1.52
CA ARG A 2 -2.44 -1.99 1.39
C ARG A 2 -3.87 -2.30 0.98
N ASP A 3 -4.82 -1.65 1.64
CA ASP A 3 -6.25 -1.84 1.43
C ASP A 3 -6.94 -0.51 1.10
N LEU A 4 -8.08 -0.60 0.39
CA LEU A 4 -8.86 0.57 0.00
C LEU A 4 -9.83 0.97 1.10
N THR A 5 -9.83 2.24 1.52
CA THR A 5 -10.94 2.79 2.30
C THR A 5 -11.88 3.59 1.40
N SER A 6 -13.16 3.61 1.72
CA SER A 6 -14.20 4.29 0.93
C SER A 6 -15.46 4.57 1.74
N ASN A 7 -16.38 5.38 1.19
CA ASN A 7 -17.69 5.65 1.80
C ASN A 7 -18.84 4.83 1.18
N ARG A 8 -18.52 3.87 0.30
CA ARG A 8 -19.43 2.80 -0.16
C ARG A 8 -18.68 1.47 -0.20
N PRO A 9 -19.36 0.33 -0.01
CA PRO A 9 -18.69 -0.97 -0.08
C PRO A 9 -18.22 -1.26 -1.49
N ILE A 10 -17.02 -1.82 -1.63
CA ILE A 10 -16.42 -2.25 -2.89
C ILE A 10 -16.17 -3.75 -2.78
N LYS A 11 -16.84 -4.56 -3.59
CA LYS A 11 -16.68 -6.01 -3.62
C LYS A 11 -16.00 -6.50 -4.89
N THR A 12 -16.27 -5.81 -5.99
CA THR A 12 -15.74 -6.15 -7.33
C THR A 12 -15.13 -4.91 -7.98
N PRO A 13 -14.33 -5.06 -9.04
CA PRO A 13 -13.81 -3.92 -9.79
C PRO A 13 -14.90 -3.02 -10.39
N ASP A 14 -16.10 -3.54 -10.65
CA ASP A 14 -17.18 -2.74 -11.21
C ASP A 14 -17.74 -1.71 -10.21
N ASP A 15 -17.64 -2.00 -8.93
CA ASP A 15 -17.97 -1.05 -7.86
C ASP A 15 -17.02 0.16 -7.82
N LEU A 16 -15.85 0.08 -8.46
CA LEU A 16 -14.88 1.18 -8.55
C LEU A 16 -15.25 2.21 -9.62
N LYS A 17 -16.20 1.91 -10.49
CA LYS A 17 -16.54 2.78 -11.60
C LYS A 17 -16.88 4.20 -11.13
N GLY A 18 -16.07 5.16 -11.59
CA GLY A 18 -16.21 6.57 -11.25
C GLY A 18 -15.73 6.99 -9.86
N LEU A 19 -15.30 6.05 -9.00
CA LEU A 19 -14.79 6.35 -7.68
C LEU A 19 -13.46 7.13 -7.76
N LYS A 20 -13.41 8.30 -7.16
CA LYS A 20 -12.20 9.11 -7.05
C LYS A 20 -11.32 8.56 -5.93
N VAL A 21 -10.30 7.80 -6.29
CA VAL A 21 -9.37 7.18 -5.33
C VAL A 21 -8.07 7.98 -5.29
N ARG A 22 -7.73 8.51 -4.12
CA ARG A 22 -6.40 9.10 -3.96
C ARG A 22 -5.34 8.02 -4.05
N VAL A 23 -4.30 8.30 -4.81
CA VAL A 23 -3.09 7.47 -4.90
C VAL A 23 -1.84 8.31 -4.66
N PRO A 24 -0.69 7.71 -4.28
CA PRO A 24 0.57 8.42 -4.29
C PRO A 24 0.94 8.82 -5.74
N ASN A 25 1.81 9.83 -5.89
CA ASN A 25 2.27 10.27 -7.21
C ASN A 25 3.29 9.29 -7.80
N VAL A 26 2.81 8.06 -8.09
CA VAL A 26 3.60 6.96 -8.67
C VAL A 26 2.80 6.42 -9.86
N PRO A 27 3.37 6.45 -11.08
CA PRO A 27 2.64 6.07 -12.31
C PRO A 27 1.98 4.69 -12.23
N LEU A 28 2.65 3.70 -11.67
CA LEU A 28 2.11 2.34 -11.55
C LEU A 28 0.82 2.28 -10.71
N PHE A 29 0.70 3.09 -9.66
CA PHE A 29 -0.54 3.18 -8.87
C PHE A 29 -1.66 3.81 -9.70
N VAL A 30 -1.37 4.90 -10.41
CA VAL A 30 -2.34 5.56 -11.29
C VAL A 30 -2.85 4.58 -12.34
N ASP A 31 -1.95 3.92 -13.07
CA ASP A 31 -2.28 2.98 -14.13
C ASP A 31 -3.10 1.79 -13.60
N THR A 32 -2.73 1.26 -12.43
CA THR A 32 -3.44 0.14 -11.80
C THR A 32 -4.89 0.51 -11.44
N TRP A 33 -5.09 1.61 -10.74
CA TRP A 33 -6.44 2.04 -10.33
C TRP A 33 -7.31 2.48 -11.51
N GLN A 34 -6.69 3.06 -12.54
CA GLN A 34 -7.38 3.37 -13.79
C GLN A 34 -7.83 2.10 -14.52
N ALA A 35 -6.99 1.09 -14.62
CA ALA A 35 -7.33 -0.21 -15.21
C ALA A 35 -8.46 -0.92 -14.46
N LEU A 36 -8.51 -0.79 -13.14
CA LEU A 36 -9.59 -1.30 -12.31
C LEU A 36 -10.93 -0.55 -12.51
N GLY A 37 -10.91 0.64 -13.14
CA GLY A 37 -12.11 1.44 -13.45
C GLY A 37 -12.35 2.62 -12.52
N ALA A 38 -11.47 2.86 -11.56
CA ALA A 38 -11.50 4.03 -10.71
C ALA A 38 -11.01 5.30 -11.44
N LYS A 39 -11.18 6.45 -10.78
CA LYS A 39 -10.56 7.73 -11.14
C LYS A 39 -9.43 8.03 -10.16
N PRO A 40 -8.19 7.61 -10.43
CA PRO A 40 -7.07 7.87 -9.54
C PRO A 40 -6.74 9.37 -9.50
N ILE A 41 -6.56 9.90 -8.30
CA ILE A 41 -6.21 11.29 -8.04
C ILE A 41 -4.86 11.31 -7.31
N PRO A 42 -3.74 11.56 -8.00
CA PRO A 42 -2.44 11.72 -7.36
C PRO A 42 -2.43 12.96 -6.47
N MET A 43 -2.05 12.78 -5.18
CA MET A 43 -1.92 13.91 -4.26
C MET A 43 -0.98 13.57 -3.10
N ALA A 44 -0.42 14.61 -2.46
CA ALA A 44 0.42 14.46 -1.28
C ALA A 44 -0.35 13.81 -0.11
N PHE A 45 0.33 13.02 0.72
CA PHE A 45 -0.33 12.31 1.82
C PHE A 45 -0.95 13.27 2.85
N SER A 46 -0.33 14.41 3.09
CA SER A 46 -0.81 15.45 4.02
C SER A 46 -2.17 16.05 3.63
N GLU A 47 -2.58 15.93 2.37
CA GLU A 47 -3.84 16.53 1.87
C GLU A 47 -5.02 15.53 1.94
N VAL A 48 -4.74 14.25 2.19
CA VAL A 48 -5.72 13.16 2.01
C VAL A 48 -6.89 13.29 2.99
N PHE A 49 -6.62 13.50 4.27
CA PHE A 49 -7.68 13.58 5.29
C PHE A 49 -8.70 14.68 4.97
N THR A 50 -8.21 15.88 4.71
CA THR A 50 -9.06 17.04 4.37
C THR A 50 -9.83 16.80 3.06
N SER A 51 -9.18 16.20 2.05
CA SER A 51 -9.83 15.89 0.77
C SER A 51 -10.94 14.84 0.91
N LEU A 52 -10.76 13.84 1.78
CA LEU A 52 -11.80 12.86 2.14
C LEU A 52 -12.96 13.54 2.89
N GLN A 53 -12.62 14.37 3.87
CA GLN A 53 -13.61 15.09 4.69
C GLN A 53 -14.48 16.01 3.84
N GLN A 54 -13.90 16.69 2.87
CA GLN A 54 -14.60 17.60 1.95
C GLN A 54 -15.26 16.90 0.77
N GLY A 55 -15.09 15.58 0.60
CA GLY A 55 -15.63 14.84 -0.54
C GLY A 55 -14.96 15.15 -1.89
N ALA A 56 -13.78 15.78 -1.88
CA ALA A 56 -12.98 15.99 -3.08
C ALA A 56 -12.50 14.65 -3.67
N ILE A 57 -12.26 13.65 -2.82
CA ILE A 57 -11.99 12.26 -3.15
C ILE A 57 -12.95 11.35 -2.38
N ASP A 58 -13.20 10.15 -2.91
CA ASP A 58 -14.17 9.19 -2.37
C ASP A 58 -13.48 8.08 -1.54
N GLY A 59 -12.19 7.89 -1.73
CA GLY A 59 -11.41 6.86 -1.07
C GLY A 59 -9.91 7.08 -1.19
N GLN A 60 -9.17 6.28 -0.45
CA GLN A 60 -7.71 6.21 -0.43
C GLN A 60 -7.26 4.78 -0.15
N GLU A 61 -5.99 4.46 -0.38
CA GLU A 61 -5.42 3.15 -0.13
C GLU A 61 -4.15 3.26 0.71
N ASN A 62 -4.06 2.47 1.78
CA ASN A 62 -2.90 2.44 2.68
C ASN A 62 -2.91 1.17 3.55
N PRO A 63 -1.77 0.87 4.23
CA PRO A 63 -1.73 -0.12 5.30
C PRO A 63 -2.54 0.33 6.52
N TYR A 64 -2.96 -0.62 7.36
CA TYR A 64 -3.73 -0.34 8.58
C TYR A 64 -3.08 0.67 9.51
N ALA A 65 -1.75 0.60 9.66
CA ALA A 65 -1.01 1.55 10.49
C ALA A 65 -1.20 3.00 10.03
N LEU A 66 -1.17 3.26 8.72
CA LEU A 66 -1.37 4.59 8.17
C LEU A 66 -2.84 5.01 8.19
N ILE A 67 -3.78 4.06 7.98
CA ILE A 67 -5.23 4.34 8.12
C ILE A 67 -5.54 4.80 9.55
N LYS A 68 -4.95 4.14 10.56
CA LYS A 68 -5.11 4.52 11.96
C LYS A 68 -4.41 5.82 12.29
N SER A 69 -3.11 5.97 11.96
CA SER A 69 -2.31 7.14 12.36
C SER A 69 -2.79 8.44 11.71
N ALA A 70 -3.37 8.38 10.51
CA ALA A 70 -3.97 9.51 9.82
C ALA A 70 -5.46 9.69 10.12
N ASN A 71 -6.05 8.91 11.04
CA ASN A 71 -7.46 8.96 11.45
C ASN A 71 -8.45 8.81 10.29
N PHE A 72 -8.10 8.10 9.20
CA PHE A 72 -9.00 7.96 8.06
C PHE A 72 -10.31 7.26 8.41
N PHE A 73 -10.36 6.47 9.48
CA PHE A 73 -11.57 5.85 10.00
C PHE A 73 -12.63 6.87 10.48
N GLU A 74 -12.27 8.13 10.72
CA GLU A 74 -13.23 9.19 11.07
C GLU A 74 -14.02 9.70 9.86
N VAL A 75 -13.43 9.61 8.67
CA VAL A 75 -13.99 10.14 7.41
C VAL A 75 -14.29 9.07 6.37
N GLN A 76 -14.01 7.79 6.66
CA GLN A 76 -14.22 6.64 5.78
C GLN A 76 -14.95 5.52 6.52
N LYS A 77 -16.05 5.02 5.93
CA LYS A 77 -16.93 4.01 6.57
C LYS A 77 -16.50 2.57 6.32
N TYR A 78 -15.89 2.30 5.16
CA TYR A 78 -15.57 0.95 4.72
C TYR A 78 -14.09 0.77 4.53
N LEU A 79 -13.58 -0.40 4.94
CA LEU A 79 -12.26 -0.90 4.62
C LEU A 79 -12.43 -2.13 3.73
N ASN A 80 -12.10 -1.98 2.46
CA ASN A 80 -12.24 -3.04 1.47
C ASN A 80 -10.88 -3.74 1.33
N LYS A 81 -10.85 -5.04 1.64
CA LYS A 81 -9.63 -5.86 1.73
C LYS A 81 -9.08 -6.21 0.35
N THR A 82 -8.67 -5.19 -0.39
CA THR A 82 -8.18 -5.35 -1.75
C THR A 82 -6.80 -5.99 -1.82
N SER A 83 -5.97 -5.83 -0.80
CA SER A 83 -4.60 -6.36 -0.71
C SER A 83 -3.81 -6.22 -2.03
N HIS A 84 -4.07 -5.14 -2.75
CA HIS A 84 -3.63 -4.89 -4.13
C HIS A 84 -2.13 -4.63 -4.25
N VAL A 85 -1.48 -4.23 -3.14
CA VAL A 85 -0.03 -4.02 -3.06
C VAL A 85 0.50 -4.58 -1.74
N ARG A 86 1.64 -5.24 -1.81
CA ARG A 86 2.52 -5.50 -0.67
C ARG A 86 3.76 -4.67 -0.85
N SER A 87 3.96 -3.69 0.01
CA SER A 87 5.13 -2.80 -0.02
C SER A 87 6.15 -3.22 1.03
N TRP A 88 7.40 -2.98 0.70
CA TRP A 88 8.55 -3.18 1.57
C TRP A 88 9.13 -1.81 1.91
N ILE A 89 9.56 -1.62 3.13
CA ILE A 89 10.26 -0.42 3.56
C ILE A 89 11.73 -0.79 3.71
N TYR A 90 12.60 -0.04 3.06
CA TYR A 90 14.03 -0.19 3.15
C TYR A 90 14.61 0.97 3.93
N VAL A 91 15.46 0.65 4.92
CA VAL A 91 16.31 1.66 5.57
C VAL A 91 17.62 1.68 4.83
N CYS A 92 17.95 2.83 4.24
CA CYS A 92 19.12 2.99 3.39
C CYS A 92 20.11 3.97 3.99
N ILE A 93 21.41 3.67 3.87
CA ILE A 93 22.50 4.61 4.09
C ILE A 93 23.27 4.81 2.78
N GLY A 94 23.62 6.04 2.43
CA GLY A 94 24.44 6.29 1.25
C GLY A 94 25.83 5.65 1.40
N GLU A 95 26.27 4.94 0.38
CA GLU A 95 27.55 4.22 0.39
C GLU A 95 28.74 5.15 0.75
N LYS A 96 28.80 6.34 0.17
CA LYS A 96 29.82 7.34 0.49
C LYS A 96 29.81 7.72 1.97
N ARG A 97 28.61 7.85 2.58
CA ARG A 97 28.48 8.16 4.01
C ARG A 97 28.94 6.99 4.87
N LEU A 98 28.52 5.76 4.53
CA LEU A 98 28.95 4.57 5.27
C LEU A 98 30.47 4.44 5.23
N LYS A 99 31.08 4.52 4.05
CA LYS A 99 32.53 4.43 3.86
C LYS A 99 33.35 5.58 4.48
N SER A 100 32.71 6.71 4.81
CA SER A 100 33.37 7.79 5.57
C SER A 100 33.50 7.56 7.05
N LEU A 101 32.85 6.51 7.58
CA LEU A 101 32.98 6.11 8.98
C LEU A 101 34.22 5.21 9.17
N PRO A 102 34.84 5.20 10.35
CA PRO A 102 35.80 4.17 10.74
C PRO A 102 35.22 2.76 10.56
N GLU A 103 36.06 1.77 10.27
CA GLU A 103 35.63 0.40 9.94
C GLU A 103 34.80 -0.25 11.07
N ASP A 104 35.19 -0.02 12.32
CA ASP A 104 34.46 -0.49 13.49
C ASP A 104 33.05 0.09 13.53
N LEU A 105 32.88 1.39 13.23
CA LEU A 105 31.57 2.03 13.19
C LEU A 105 30.74 1.60 11.97
N GLN A 106 31.36 1.31 10.82
CA GLN A 106 30.66 0.70 9.68
C GLN A 106 30.02 -0.62 10.08
N LYS A 107 30.79 -1.46 10.80
CA LYS A 107 30.30 -2.75 11.31
C LYS A 107 29.12 -2.57 12.27
N VAL A 108 29.25 -1.65 13.24
CA VAL A 108 28.16 -1.35 14.20
C VAL A 108 26.88 -0.94 13.47
N VAL A 109 26.97 -0.04 12.47
CA VAL A 109 25.78 0.39 11.69
C VAL A 109 25.12 -0.78 10.97
N LEU A 110 25.91 -1.65 10.34
CA LEU A 110 25.38 -2.80 9.60
C LEU A 110 24.77 -3.87 10.51
N ASP A 111 25.38 -4.10 11.66
CA ASP A 111 24.87 -5.07 12.64
C ASP A 111 23.59 -4.55 13.30
N ALA A 112 23.55 -3.26 13.68
CA ALA A 112 22.34 -2.62 14.20
C ALA A 112 21.18 -2.66 13.18
N ALA A 113 21.46 -2.52 11.87
CA ALA A 113 20.44 -2.65 10.83
C ALA A 113 19.83 -4.05 10.78
N LYS A 114 20.63 -5.11 10.98
CA LYS A 114 20.14 -6.50 11.03
C LYS A 114 19.27 -6.75 12.27
N GLU A 115 19.71 -6.26 13.43
CA GLU A 115 18.92 -6.37 14.67
C GLU A 115 17.59 -5.62 14.55
N MET A 116 17.63 -4.39 14.02
CA MET A 116 16.44 -3.58 13.75
C MET A 116 15.46 -4.31 12.84
N GLN A 117 15.93 -4.93 11.76
CA GLN A 117 15.07 -5.69 10.82
C GLN A 117 14.33 -6.82 11.54
N LYS A 118 15.02 -7.57 12.41
CA LYS A 118 14.40 -8.65 13.19
C LYS A 118 13.36 -8.11 14.17
N TYR A 119 13.73 -7.08 14.93
CA TYR A 119 12.85 -6.45 15.91
C TYR A 119 11.60 -5.84 15.26
N GLU A 120 11.78 -5.15 14.14
CA GLU A 120 10.68 -4.53 13.40
C GLU A 120 9.70 -5.56 12.85
N ASN A 121 10.19 -6.66 12.28
CA ASN A 121 9.33 -7.74 11.79
C ASN A 121 8.49 -8.36 12.91
N GLU A 122 9.07 -8.60 14.08
CA GLU A 122 8.35 -9.14 15.25
C GLU A 122 7.27 -8.15 15.73
N LEU A 123 7.62 -6.86 15.80
CA LEU A 123 6.71 -5.79 16.20
C LEU A 123 5.57 -5.63 15.20
N PHE A 124 5.89 -5.61 13.90
CA PHE A 124 4.90 -5.48 12.82
C PHE A 124 3.85 -6.60 12.87
N VAL A 125 4.28 -7.86 12.98
CA VAL A 125 3.36 -9.01 13.04
C VAL A 125 2.44 -8.92 14.27
N LYS A 126 2.98 -8.49 15.41
CA LYS A 126 2.20 -8.30 16.64
C LYS A 126 1.18 -7.16 16.51
N ASP A 127 1.61 -6.05 15.92
CA ASP A 127 0.78 -4.84 15.82
C ASP A 127 -0.28 -4.95 14.72
N GLU A 128 -0.02 -5.69 13.62
CA GLU A 128 -0.96 -5.86 12.50
C GLU A 128 -2.33 -6.36 13.00
N LYS A 129 -2.34 -7.37 13.88
CA LYS A 129 -3.59 -7.89 14.45
C LYS A 129 -4.30 -6.86 15.34
N ALA A 130 -3.57 -6.16 16.18
CA ALA A 130 -4.14 -5.14 17.06
C ALA A 130 -4.72 -3.96 16.26
N LEU A 131 -4.06 -3.59 15.15
CA LEU A 131 -4.54 -2.58 14.21
C LEU A 131 -5.82 -3.02 13.50
N GLU A 132 -5.87 -4.28 13.05
CA GLU A 132 -7.07 -4.85 12.44
C GLU A 132 -8.25 -4.82 13.41
N ASP A 133 -8.06 -5.29 14.65
CA ASP A 133 -9.10 -5.31 15.67
C ASP A 133 -9.59 -3.90 16.02
N PHE A 134 -8.67 -2.92 16.12
CA PHE A 134 -9.03 -1.52 16.31
C PHE A 134 -9.89 -0.99 15.15
N LEU A 135 -9.47 -1.21 13.91
CA LEU A 135 -10.19 -0.71 12.73
C LEU A 135 -11.52 -1.40 12.54
N LYS A 136 -11.67 -2.69 12.87
CA LYS A 136 -12.97 -3.41 12.90
C LYS A 136 -13.97 -2.78 13.85
N GLY A 137 -13.50 -2.18 14.95
CA GLY A 137 -14.35 -1.43 15.87
C GLY A 137 -14.78 -0.04 15.35
N LYS A 138 -14.22 0.43 14.24
CA LYS A 138 -14.45 1.77 13.69
C LYS A 138 -15.02 1.77 12.28
N MET A 139 -14.71 0.74 11.48
CA MET A 139 -15.04 0.64 10.06
C MET A 139 -15.69 -0.69 9.73
N THR A 140 -16.49 -0.72 8.68
CA THR A 140 -17.03 -1.97 8.14
C THR A 140 -16.00 -2.60 7.19
N PHE A 141 -15.51 -3.78 7.53
CA PHE A 141 -14.61 -4.56 6.68
C PHE A 141 -15.40 -5.26 5.59
N VAL A 142 -14.92 -5.16 4.36
CA VAL A 142 -15.54 -5.76 3.17
C VAL A 142 -14.54 -6.69 2.50
N ASP A 143 -14.89 -7.95 2.37
CA ASP A 143 -14.13 -8.89 1.54
C ASP A 143 -14.43 -8.63 0.07
N VAL A 144 -13.38 -8.65 -0.76
CA VAL A 144 -13.48 -8.36 -2.20
C VAL A 144 -13.15 -9.59 -3.01
N ASP A 145 -13.61 -9.64 -4.26
CA ASP A 145 -13.22 -10.65 -5.24
C ASP A 145 -11.79 -10.38 -5.76
N ILE A 146 -10.78 -10.86 -5.02
CA ILE A 146 -9.36 -10.69 -5.35
C ILE A 146 -9.05 -11.19 -6.78
N ALA A 147 -9.66 -12.31 -7.21
CA ALA A 147 -9.42 -12.87 -8.52
C ALA A 147 -9.90 -11.94 -9.64
N ALA A 148 -11.08 -11.33 -9.47
CA ALA A 148 -11.58 -10.34 -10.41
C ALA A 148 -10.70 -9.09 -10.48
N PHE A 149 -10.19 -8.60 -9.32
CA PHE A 149 -9.24 -7.48 -9.28
C PHE A 149 -7.94 -7.80 -10.01
N GLN A 150 -7.36 -8.99 -9.75
CA GLN A 150 -6.15 -9.44 -10.42
C GLN A 150 -6.34 -9.58 -11.94
N ALA A 151 -7.42 -10.24 -12.36
CA ALA A 151 -7.71 -10.44 -13.79
C ALA A 151 -7.85 -9.09 -14.53
N LYS A 152 -8.52 -8.11 -13.92
CA LYS A 152 -8.78 -6.81 -14.56
C LYS A 152 -7.55 -5.90 -14.62
N SER A 153 -6.61 -5.99 -13.67
CA SER A 153 -5.42 -5.13 -13.60
C SER A 153 -4.17 -5.72 -14.23
N LYS A 154 -4.06 -7.05 -14.31
CA LYS A 154 -2.85 -7.77 -14.69
C LYS A 154 -2.23 -7.28 -16.01
N ASP A 155 -3.00 -7.29 -17.08
CA ASP A 155 -2.48 -6.98 -18.41
C ASP A 155 -2.07 -5.50 -18.52
N ALA A 156 -2.83 -4.60 -17.89
CA ALA A 156 -2.51 -3.19 -17.86
C ALA A 156 -1.21 -2.89 -17.09
N VAL A 157 -0.98 -3.58 -15.98
CA VAL A 157 0.25 -3.49 -15.19
C VAL A 157 1.43 -4.07 -15.96
N LEU A 158 1.28 -5.28 -16.55
CA LEU A 158 2.35 -5.94 -17.30
C LEU A 158 2.72 -5.19 -18.60
N ALA A 159 1.79 -4.47 -19.20
CA ALA A 159 2.07 -3.63 -20.37
C ALA A 159 3.06 -2.49 -20.06
N LYS A 160 3.15 -2.07 -18.80
CA LYS A 160 4.07 -1.01 -18.35
C LYS A 160 5.46 -1.52 -17.96
N PHE A 161 5.62 -2.82 -17.81
CA PHE A 161 6.89 -3.42 -17.41
C PHE A 161 7.85 -3.51 -18.60
N ASP A 162 9.12 -3.21 -18.35
CA ASP A 162 10.21 -3.53 -19.27
C ASP A 162 10.49 -5.04 -19.32
N ALA A 163 11.49 -5.44 -20.10
CA ALA A 163 11.84 -6.86 -20.28
C ALA A 163 12.31 -7.52 -18.98
N ASP A 164 13.11 -6.82 -18.17
CA ASP A 164 13.68 -7.34 -16.93
C ASP A 164 12.59 -7.46 -15.85
N GLN A 165 11.71 -6.48 -15.76
CA GLN A 165 10.55 -6.51 -14.86
C GLN A 165 9.59 -7.65 -15.20
N LYS A 166 9.33 -7.89 -16.50
CA LYS A 166 8.51 -9.04 -16.95
C LYS A 166 9.16 -10.38 -16.62
N ALA A 167 10.48 -10.50 -16.83
CA ALA A 167 11.22 -11.71 -16.46
C ALA A 167 11.16 -11.97 -14.95
N LEU A 168 11.35 -10.94 -14.13
CA LEU A 168 11.23 -11.03 -12.68
C LEU A 168 9.81 -11.40 -12.24
N TYR A 169 8.79 -10.77 -12.82
CA TYR A 169 7.39 -11.11 -12.56
C TYR A 169 7.11 -12.58 -12.83
N ASN A 170 7.51 -13.10 -14.01
CA ASN A 170 7.31 -14.50 -14.38
C ASN A 170 8.02 -15.45 -13.41
N LYS A 171 9.25 -15.10 -12.99
CA LYS A 171 9.99 -15.85 -11.99
C LYS A 171 9.25 -15.89 -10.64
N ILE A 172 8.74 -14.76 -10.15
CA ILE A 172 7.99 -14.70 -8.88
C ILE A 172 6.71 -15.53 -8.95
N VAL A 173 5.94 -15.41 -10.02
CA VAL A 173 4.66 -16.13 -10.18
C VAL A 173 4.88 -17.64 -10.32
N SER A 174 6.03 -18.08 -10.84
CA SER A 174 6.39 -19.51 -10.94
C SER A 174 6.90 -20.12 -9.63
N MET A 175 7.23 -19.30 -8.64
CA MET A 175 7.63 -19.78 -7.31
C MET A 175 6.38 -20.23 -6.55
N LYS A 176 6.26 -21.56 -6.38
CA LYS A 176 5.17 -22.19 -5.60
C LYS A 176 5.56 -22.38 -4.16
#